data_322007b4dc649976d9593b11fdfb71a0
#
_entry.id   322007b4dc649976d9593b11fdfb71a0
#
_cell.length_a   1.000
_cell.length_b   1.000
_cell.length_c   1.000
_cell.angle_alpha   90.00
_cell.angle_beta   90.00
_cell.angle_gamma   90.00
#
_symmetry.space_group_name_H-M   'P 1'
#
loop_
_entity.id
_entity.type
_entity.pdbx_description
1 polymer ?
#
loop_
_entity_poly.entity_id
_entity_poly.type
_entity_poly.pdbx_seq_one_letter_code
_entity_poly.pdbx_strand_id
1 'polypeptide(L)'
;MAPSPEPESELIKPWYKQFWPWFLISILMSSVAFGSTYAFFSVKYYDGVVEQDYYEHGKAINMVLAKQDRARELGLTGDLRVDPVTSDIVLDLTGEKRPDTLELKLIFPTENDRDQTFTLEHVREGRYITQGPDNLRYRWYLRLQPVADDPEWRLVGEARFPTEDSITLHPGGRTES
;
A
#
# COMPACT_ATOMS: atom_id res chain seq x y z
N MET A 1 16.40 87.86 38.66
CA MET A 1 15.34 86.85 38.82
C MET A 1 15.22 86.18 37.41
N ALA A 2 15.86 85.08 37.25
CA ALA A 2 15.91 84.39 35.95
C ALA A 2 14.66 83.46 35.84
N PRO A 3 14.00 83.47 34.69
CA PRO A 3 12.86 82.56 34.52
C PRO A 3 13.35 81.12 34.47
N SER A 4 12.64 80.30 35.24
CA SER A 4 12.86 78.81 35.24
C SER A 4 12.54 78.24 33.85
N PRO A 5 13.32 77.30 33.34
CA PRO A 5 12.98 76.66 32.08
C PRO A 5 11.69 75.85 32.27
N GLU A 6 10.70 76.05 31.44
CA GLU A 6 9.52 75.19 31.35
C GLU A 6 9.96 73.81 30.90
N PRO A 7 9.38 72.76 31.49
CA PRO A 7 9.67 71.41 31.03
C PRO A 7 9.14 71.24 29.63
N GLU A 8 10.05 70.95 28.67
CA GLU A 8 9.67 70.50 27.33
C GLU A 8 8.78 69.26 27.50
N SER A 9 7.47 69.46 27.17
CA SER A 9 6.56 68.35 27.10
C SER A 9 7.08 67.42 25.98
N GLU A 10 7.83 66.35 26.35
CA GLU A 10 8.15 65.28 25.41
C GLU A 10 6.84 64.82 24.79
N LEU A 11 6.65 65.13 23.53
CA LEU A 11 5.51 64.69 22.71
C LEU A 11 5.57 63.15 22.67
N ILE A 12 4.87 62.52 23.61
CA ILE A 12 4.74 61.09 23.67
C ILE A 12 4.16 60.63 22.36
N LYS A 13 5.02 60.02 21.51
CA LYS A 13 4.59 59.49 20.21
C LYS A 13 3.42 58.54 20.42
N PRO A 14 2.33 58.70 19.64
CA PRO A 14 1.18 57.82 19.78
C PRO A 14 1.60 56.34 19.64
N TRP A 15 0.96 55.46 20.38
CA TRP A 15 1.33 54.04 20.53
C TRP A 15 1.52 53.30 19.18
N TYR A 16 0.72 53.66 18.17
CA TYR A 16 0.80 53.06 16.83
C TYR A 16 2.06 53.47 16.03
N LYS A 17 2.77 54.53 16.46
CA LYS A 17 4.06 54.95 15.89
C LYS A 17 5.26 54.38 16.64
N GLN A 18 5.03 53.61 17.67
CA GLN A 18 6.08 52.96 18.44
C GLN A 18 6.37 51.57 17.86
N PHE A 19 7.62 51.10 17.89
CA PHE A 19 8.02 49.81 17.33
C PHE A 19 7.51 48.60 18.15
N TRP A 20 7.52 48.71 19.48
CA TRP A 20 7.23 47.59 20.35
C TRP A 20 5.79 47.03 20.26
N PRO A 21 4.71 47.82 20.08
CA PRO A 21 3.38 47.23 19.88
C PRO A 21 3.30 46.38 18.59
N TRP A 22 3.93 46.87 17.52
CA TRP A 22 3.97 46.14 16.24
C TRP A 22 4.76 44.86 16.33
N PHE A 23 5.83 44.86 17.13
CA PHE A 23 6.60 43.63 17.41
C PHE A 23 5.76 42.57 18.12
N LEU A 24 4.98 42.94 19.15
CA LEU A 24 4.08 42.02 19.84
C LEU A 24 2.94 41.52 18.91
N ILE A 25 2.36 42.43 18.11
CA ILE A 25 1.34 42.07 17.13
C ILE A 25 1.90 41.09 16.09
N SER A 26 3.12 41.31 15.64
CA SER A 26 3.74 40.40 14.65
C SER A 26 3.96 38.98 15.18
N ILE A 27 4.31 38.83 16.44
CA ILE A 27 4.42 37.52 17.09
C ILE A 27 3.05 36.83 17.13
N LEU A 28 2.02 37.57 17.53
CA LEU A 28 0.65 37.03 17.58
C LEU A 28 0.15 36.65 16.19
N MET A 29 0.34 37.50 15.20
CA MET A 29 -0.04 37.23 13.80
C MET A 29 0.72 36.03 13.21
N SER A 30 2.00 35.88 13.55
CA SER A 30 2.80 34.75 13.17
C SER A 30 2.22 33.45 13.73
N SER A 31 1.84 33.42 15.01
CA SER A 31 1.21 32.26 15.64
C SER A 31 -0.11 31.89 14.98
N VAL A 32 -0.96 32.88 14.65
CA VAL A 32 -2.22 32.65 13.93
C VAL A 32 -1.96 32.10 12.52
N ALA A 33 -0.98 32.67 11.80
CA ALA A 33 -0.62 32.21 10.47
C ALA A 33 -0.14 30.74 10.48
N PHE A 34 0.73 30.37 11.42
CA PHE A 34 1.17 28.97 11.59
C PHE A 34 0.02 28.05 11.95
N GLY A 35 -0.83 28.44 12.89
CA GLY A 35 -2.00 27.66 13.29
C GLY A 35 -2.99 27.44 12.14
N SER A 36 -3.26 28.50 11.37
CA SER A 36 -4.14 28.42 10.20
C SER A 36 -3.57 27.54 9.09
N THR A 37 -2.26 27.65 8.84
CA THR A 37 -1.55 26.81 7.87
C THR A 37 -1.62 25.35 8.30
N TYR A 38 -1.35 25.07 9.56
CA TYR A 38 -1.43 23.71 10.10
C TYR A 38 -2.85 23.13 10.01
N ALA A 39 -3.86 23.92 10.35
CA ALA A 39 -5.25 23.52 10.23
C ALA A 39 -5.66 23.25 8.78
N PHE A 40 -5.21 24.08 7.84
CA PHE A 40 -5.45 23.89 6.42
C PHE A 40 -4.84 22.57 5.91
N PHE A 41 -3.58 22.30 6.27
CA PHE A 41 -2.93 21.03 5.90
C PHE A 41 -3.59 19.83 6.59
N SER A 42 -4.00 19.95 7.84
CA SER A 42 -4.70 18.92 8.56
C SER A 42 -6.02 18.54 7.88
N VAL A 43 -6.79 19.50 7.40
CA VAL A 43 -8.05 19.24 6.68
C VAL A 43 -7.80 18.73 5.27
N LYS A 44 -6.80 19.28 4.57
CA LYS A 44 -6.49 18.88 3.19
C LYS A 44 -5.91 17.46 3.08
N TYR A 45 -5.11 17.07 4.07
CA TYR A 45 -4.51 15.74 4.16
C TYR A 45 -5.19 14.88 5.23
N TYR A 46 -6.45 15.20 5.56
CA TYR A 46 -7.27 14.38 6.42
C TYR A 46 -7.56 13.07 5.68
N ASP A 47 -6.75 12.07 5.97
CA ASP A 47 -7.01 10.70 5.57
C ASP A 47 -8.24 10.23 6.36
N GLY A 48 -9.29 9.92 5.62
CA GLY A 48 -10.64 9.71 6.14
C GLY A 48 -10.71 8.81 7.37
N VAL A 49 -11.70 9.10 8.14
CA VAL A 49 -12.08 8.54 9.45
C VAL A 49 -11.76 7.06 9.60
N VAL A 50 -10.97 6.74 10.59
CA VAL A 50 -10.54 5.41 11.06
C VAL A 50 -11.70 4.39 11.19
N GLU A 51 -12.93 4.83 11.33
CA GLU A 51 -14.11 3.98 11.53
C GLU A 51 -14.61 3.31 10.24
N GLN A 52 -14.50 3.97 9.09
CA GLN A 52 -14.81 3.36 7.78
C GLN A 52 -13.71 2.38 7.37
N ASP A 53 -12.43 2.68 7.66
CA ASP A 53 -11.31 1.81 7.36
C ASP A 53 -11.41 0.47 8.09
N TYR A 54 -11.84 0.42 9.35
CA TYR A 54 -11.99 -0.84 10.08
C TYR A 54 -13.07 -1.74 9.48
N TYR A 55 -14.19 -1.16 9.04
CA TYR A 55 -15.25 -1.93 8.39
C TYR A 55 -14.84 -2.44 7.02
N GLU A 56 -14.18 -1.60 6.23
CA GLU A 56 -13.64 -1.94 4.91
C GLU A 56 -12.52 -3.00 5.04
N HIS A 57 -11.60 -2.84 5.99
CA HIS A 57 -10.56 -3.83 6.26
C HIS A 57 -11.14 -5.16 6.75
N GLY A 58 -12.11 -5.12 7.65
CA GLY A 58 -12.79 -6.33 8.12
C GLY A 58 -13.52 -7.06 6.99
N LYS A 59 -14.18 -6.33 6.10
CA LYS A 59 -14.84 -6.88 4.92
C LYS A 59 -13.81 -7.44 3.92
N ALA A 60 -12.72 -6.72 3.68
CA ALA A 60 -11.64 -7.16 2.79
C ALA A 60 -10.99 -8.46 3.29
N ILE A 61 -10.75 -8.59 4.60
CA ILE A 61 -10.21 -9.81 5.20
C ILE A 61 -11.18 -10.97 5.01
N ASN A 62 -12.48 -10.78 5.28
CA ASN A 62 -13.49 -11.83 5.10
C ASN A 62 -13.61 -12.25 3.63
N MET A 63 -13.52 -11.34 2.68
CA MET A 63 -13.49 -11.67 1.25
C MET A 63 -12.25 -12.48 0.85
N VAL A 64 -11.10 -12.15 1.40
CA VAL A 64 -9.86 -12.93 1.15
C VAL A 64 -10.01 -14.33 1.71
N LEU A 65 -10.50 -14.49 2.91
CA LEU A 65 -10.73 -15.79 3.53
C LEU A 65 -11.74 -16.62 2.74
N ALA A 66 -12.86 -16.04 2.31
CA ALA A 66 -13.86 -16.72 1.49
C ALA A 66 -13.27 -17.25 0.17
N LYS A 67 -12.39 -16.48 -0.48
CA LYS A 67 -11.69 -16.92 -1.71
C LYS A 67 -10.71 -18.06 -1.44
N GLN A 68 -10.06 -18.06 -0.29
CA GLN A 68 -9.15 -19.13 0.13
C GLN A 68 -9.94 -20.40 0.50
N ASP A 69 -11.06 -20.25 1.20
CA ASP A 69 -11.93 -21.37 1.54
C ASP A 69 -12.52 -22.00 0.27
N ARG A 70 -12.92 -21.17 -0.69
CA ARG A 70 -13.39 -21.65 -1.99
C ARG A 70 -12.30 -22.44 -2.75
N ALA A 71 -11.06 -21.97 -2.72
CA ALA A 71 -9.94 -22.73 -3.31
C ALA A 71 -9.75 -24.08 -2.62
N ARG A 72 -9.94 -24.14 -1.30
CA ARG A 72 -9.86 -25.39 -0.52
C ARG A 72 -10.98 -26.36 -0.86
N GLU A 73 -12.22 -25.87 -0.96
CA GLU A 73 -13.38 -26.68 -1.38
C GLU A 73 -13.19 -27.28 -2.76
N LEU A 74 -12.59 -26.57 -3.69
CA LEU A 74 -12.31 -27.01 -5.05
C LEU A 74 -11.04 -27.89 -5.14
N GLY A 75 -10.36 -28.16 -4.02
CA GLY A 75 -9.13 -28.94 -3.99
C GLY A 75 -8.00 -28.34 -4.82
N LEU A 76 -7.97 -26.99 -4.93
CA LEU A 76 -6.99 -26.30 -5.78
C LEU A 76 -5.64 -26.23 -5.07
N THR A 77 -4.61 -26.65 -5.79
CA THR A 77 -3.20 -26.46 -5.45
C THR A 77 -2.43 -26.15 -6.73
N GLY A 78 -1.34 -25.42 -6.62
CA GLY A 78 -0.51 -25.09 -7.77
C GLY A 78 0.97 -25.32 -7.47
N ASP A 79 1.67 -25.93 -8.41
CA ASP A 79 3.11 -26.09 -8.36
C ASP A 79 3.74 -25.17 -9.42
N LEU A 80 4.43 -24.15 -8.95
CA LEU A 80 5.04 -23.12 -9.78
C LEU A 80 6.54 -23.36 -9.88
N ARG A 81 7.07 -23.27 -11.09
CA ARG A 81 8.52 -23.34 -11.37
C ARG A 81 8.92 -22.18 -12.25
N VAL A 82 10.10 -21.68 -12.01
CA VAL A 82 10.71 -20.64 -12.85
C VAL A 82 11.99 -21.23 -13.45
N ASP A 83 12.05 -21.26 -14.77
CA ASP A 83 13.25 -21.72 -15.47
C ASP A 83 14.35 -20.64 -15.32
N PRO A 84 15.52 -20.97 -14.76
CA PRO A 84 16.58 -19.99 -14.54
C PRO A 84 17.28 -19.52 -15.82
N VAL A 85 17.08 -20.22 -16.94
CA VAL A 85 17.73 -19.91 -18.22
C VAL A 85 16.82 -19.10 -19.14
N THR A 86 15.56 -19.54 -19.27
CA THR A 86 14.59 -18.89 -20.17
C THR A 86 13.73 -17.87 -19.43
N SER A 87 13.74 -17.86 -18.10
CA SER A 87 12.85 -17.06 -17.25
C SER A 87 11.37 -17.42 -17.42
N ASP A 88 11.05 -18.54 -18.05
CA ASP A 88 9.67 -18.98 -18.18
C ASP A 88 9.10 -19.41 -16.83
N ILE A 89 7.90 -18.92 -16.55
CA ILE A 89 7.11 -19.32 -15.40
C ILE A 89 6.15 -20.40 -15.85
N VAL A 90 6.30 -21.60 -15.30
CA VAL A 90 5.43 -22.74 -15.55
C VAL A 90 4.66 -23.05 -14.27
N LEU A 91 3.34 -23.12 -14.38
CA LEU A 91 2.45 -23.48 -13.29
C LEU A 91 1.66 -24.73 -13.67
N ASP A 92 1.68 -25.73 -12.81
CA ASP A 92 0.82 -26.90 -12.88
C ASP A 92 -0.29 -26.77 -11.82
N LEU A 93 -1.52 -26.46 -12.27
CA LEU A 93 -2.69 -26.32 -11.39
C LEU A 93 -3.41 -27.66 -11.25
N THR A 94 -3.59 -28.12 -10.03
CA THR A 94 -4.37 -29.32 -9.67
C THR A 94 -5.71 -28.87 -9.07
N GLY A 95 -6.81 -29.55 -9.41
CA GLY A 95 -8.14 -29.31 -8.89
C GLY A 95 -9.22 -29.37 -9.96
N GLU A 96 -10.46 -29.05 -9.56
CA GLU A 96 -11.63 -29.19 -10.43
C GLU A 96 -11.77 -28.08 -11.48
N LYS A 97 -11.31 -26.87 -11.17
CA LYS A 97 -11.46 -25.71 -12.07
C LYS A 97 -10.15 -25.41 -12.80
N ARG A 98 -10.28 -25.20 -14.10
CA ARG A 98 -9.19 -24.85 -15.02
C ARG A 98 -9.60 -23.68 -15.91
N PRO A 99 -9.53 -22.43 -15.41
CA PRO A 99 -9.83 -21.27 -16.24
C PRO A 99 -8.82 -21.10 -17.38
N ASP A 100 -9.20 -20.43 -18.45
CA ASP A 100 -8.34 -20.22 -19.62
C ASP A 100 -7.13 -19.35 -19.30
N THR A 101 -7.29 -18.42 -18.37
CA THR A 101 -6.23 -17.49 -17.94
C THR A 101 -6.20 -17.34 -16.44
N LEU A 102 -4.98 -17.23 -15.92
CA LEU A 102 -4.70 -16.99 -14.50
C LEU A 102 -3.85 -15.73 -14.34
N GLU A 103 -4.09 -15.00 -13.27
CA GLU A 103 -3.26 -13.89 -12.83
C GLU A 103 -2.34 -14.35 -11.71
N LEU A 104 -1.04 -14.24 -11.93
CA LEU A 104 -0.02 -14.41 -10.91
C LEU A 104 0.54 -13.05 -10.52
N LYS A 105 0.35 -12.68 -9.27
CA LYS A 105 0.93 -11.46 -8.71
C LYS A 105 2.08 -11.82 -7.78
N LEU A 106 3.24 -11.25 -8.07
CA LEU A 106 4.42 -11.26 -7.21
C LEU A 106 4.43 -9.98 -6.39
N ILE A 107 4.33 -10.11 -5.08
CA ILE A 107 4.23 -9.00 -4.13
C ILE A 107 5.55 -8.89 -3.38
N PHE A 108 6.20 -7.73 -3.48
CA PHE A 108 7.44 -7.49 -2.76
C PHE A 108 7.16 -7.06 -1.31
N PRO A 109 7.84 -7.65 -0.30
CA PRO A 109 7.46 -7.46 1.12
C PRO A 109 7.53 -6.04 1.65
N THR A 110 8.35 -5.16 1.06
CA THR A 110 8.66 -3.83 1.61
C THR A 110 8.35 -2.66 0.68
N GLU A 111 8.14 -2.92 -0.61
CA GLU A 111 8.00 -1.87 -1.63
C GLU A 111 6.89 -2.26 -2.62
N ASN A 112 5.72 -1.63 -2.54
CA ASN A 112 4.57 -1.95 -3.40
C ASN A 112 4.80 -1.56 -4.88
N ASP A 113 5.72 -0.64 -5.15
CA ASP A 113 6.08 -0.21 -6.50
C ASP A 113 6.89 -1.26 -7.27
N ARG A 114 7.37 -2.30 -6.58
CA ARG A 114 8.03 -3.46 -7.19
C ARG A 114 7.09 -4.60 -7.53
N ASP A 115 5.84 -4.54 -7.13
CA ASP A 115 4.86 -5.58 -7.42
C ASP A 115 4.79 -5.83 -8.93
N GLN A 116 4.75 -7.10 -9.31
CA GLN A 116 4.66 -7.54 -10.70
C GLN A 116 3.46 -8.44 -10.90
N THR A 117 2.77 -8.26 -12.01
CA THR A 117 1.60 -9.07 -12.36
C THR A 117 1.81 -9.72 -13.71
N PHE A 118 1.58 -11.02 -13.77
CA PHE A 118 1.71 -11.84 -14.97
C PHE A 118 0.40 -12.54 -15.28
N THR A 119 0.05 -12.56 -16.55
CA THR A 119 -1.07 -13.37 -17.03
C THR A 119 -0.51 -14.69 -17.56
N LEU A 120 -0.98 -15.79 -17.02
CA LEU A 120 -0.61 -17.14 -17.42
C LEU A 120 -1.69 -17.68 -18.35
N GLU A 121 -1.28 -18.25 -19.46
CA GLU A 121 -2.19 -18.85 -20.44
C GLU A 121 -2.23 -20.37 -20.26
N HIS A 122 -3.45 -20.92 -20.32
CA HIS A 122 -3.65 -22.37 -20.23
C HIS A 122 -3.14 -23.05 -21.51
N VAL A 123 -2.26 -24.03 -21.35
CA VAL A 123 -1.70 -24.80 -22.48
C VAL A 123 -2.36 -26.17 -22.59
N ARG A 124 -2.32 -26.97 -21.53
CA ARG A 124 -2.93 -28.30 -21.48
C ARG A 124 -2.96 -28.85 -20.05
N GLU A 125 -3.95 -29.67 -19.75
CA GLU A 125 -4.02 -30.51 -18.53
C GLU A 125 -3.71 -29.76 -17.20
N GLY A 126 -4.14 -28.49 -17.11
CA GLY A 126 -3.89 -27.66 -15.93
C GLY A 126 -2.51 -26.99 -15.91
N ARG A 127 -1.77 -27.07 -17.03
CA ARG A 127 -0.50 -26.37 -17.18
C ARG A 127 -0.70 -25.00 -17.79
N TYR A 128 -0.10 -24.01 -17.15
CA TYR A 128 -0.11 -22.59 -17.55
C TYR A 128 1.32 -22.10 -17.70
N ILE A 129 1.55 -21.24 -18.67
CA ILE A 129 2.88 -20.72 -18.97
C ILE A 129 2.80 -19.21 -19.20
N THR A 130 3.82 -18.49 -18.74
CA THR A 130 4.07 -17.10 -19.10
C THR A 130 5.56 -16.82 -19.04
N GLN A 131 5.99 -15.74 -19.70
CA GLN A 131 7.36 -15.28 -19.59
C GLN A 131 7.50 -14.40 -18.36
N GLY A 132 8.43 -14.74 -17.49
CA GLY A 132 8.80 -13.96 -16.32
C GLY A 132 9.91 -12.96 -16.61
N PRO A 133 10.30 -12.15 -15.62
CA PRO A 133 11.41 -11.21 -15.75
C PRO A 133 12.77 -11.93 -15.60
N ASP A 134 13.79 -11.46 -16.30
CA ASP A 134 15.12 -12.06 -16.33
C ASP A 134 15.89 -12.04 -15.00
N ASN A 135 15.43 -11.29 -14.01
CA ASN A 135 16.17 -11.04 -12.77
C ASN A 135 15.31 -11.11 -11.51
N LEU A 136 14.53 -12.19 -11.35
CA LEU A 136 13.86 -12.43 -10.07
C LEU A 136 14.90 -12.70 -8.97
N ARG A 137 14.91 -11.85 -7.95
CA ARG A 137 15.77 -11.99 -6.76
C ARG A 137 14.99 -11.63 -5.52
N TYR A 138 15.46 -12.12 -4.37
CA TYR A 138 14.87 -11.86 -3.07
C TYR A 138 13.63 -12.72 -2.78
N ARG A 139 12.98 -12.39 -1.67
CA ARG A 139 11.76 -13.04 -1.20
C ARG A 139 10.54 -12.33 -1.79
N TRP A 140 9.59 -13.13 -2.26
CA TRP A 140 8.32 -12.66 -2.82
C TRP A 140 7.16 -13.45 -2.24
N TYR A 141 6.06 -12.75 -2.02
CA TYR A 141 4.77 -13.38 -1.80
C TYR A 141 4.08 -13.58 -3.15
N LEU A 142 3.54 -14.76 -3.33
CA LEU A 142 2.89 -15.17 -4.56
C LEU A 142 1.38 -15.21 -4.34
N ARG A 143 0.63 -14.66 -5.29
CA ARG A 143 -0.82 -14.70 -5.29
C ARG A 143 -1.29 -15.14 -6.67
N LEU A 144 -2.05 -16.22 -6.71
CA LEU A 144 -2.62 -16.77 -7.94
C LEU A 144 -4.15 -16.72 -7.85
N GLN A 145 -4.78 -16.25 -8.89
CA GLN A 145 -6.24 -16.15 -8.99
C GLN A 145 -6.69 -16.16 -10.46
N PRO A 146 -7.97 -16.48 -10.79
CA PRO A 146 -8.49 -16.30 -12.14
C PRO A 146 -8.47 -14.83 -12.55
N VAL A 147 -8.29 -14.57 -13.85
CA VAL A 147 -8.45 -13.22 -14.40
C VAL A 147 -9.95 -12.89 -14.44
N ALA A 148 -10.42 -12.15 -13.44
CA ALA A 148 -11.80 -11.69 -13.35
C ALA A 148 -11.87 -10.42 -12.48
N ASP A 149 -12.92 -9.61 -12.64
CA ASP A 149 -13.15 -8.43 -11.80
C ASP A 149 -13.34 -8.83 -10.31
N ASP A 150 -14.02 -9.95 -10.06
CA ASP A 150 -14.13 -10.55 -8.73
C ASP A 150 -13.76 -12.05 -8.78
N PRO A 151 -12.49 -12.40 -8.61
CA PRO A 151 -12.03 -13.78 -8.70
C PRO A 151 -12.65 -14.63 -7.57
N GLU A 152 -13.20 -15.79 -7.94
CA GLU A 152 -13.90 -16.69 -7.02
C GLU A 152 -12.98 -17.34 -5.99
N TRP A 153 -11.73 -17.57 -6.34
CA TRP A 153 -10.76 -18.27 -5.49
C TRP A 153 -9.38 -17.66 -5.57
N ARG A 154 -8.54 -17.99 -4.60
CA ARG A 154 -7.16 -17.50 -4.50
C ARG A 154 -6.26 -18.55 -3.88
N LEU A 155 -5.09 -18.74 -4.50
CA LEU A 155 -3.97 -19.45 -3.91
C LEU A 155 -2.87 -18.46 -3.52
N VAL A 156 -2.11 -18.82 -2.51
CA VAL A 156 -0.98 -18.04 -2.03
C VAL A 156 0.23 -18.92 -1.83
N GLY A 157 1.40 -18.32 -1.92
CA GLY A 157 2.66 -18.98 -1.67
C GLY A 157 3.75 -17.97 -1.35
N GLU A 158 4.92 -18.49 -1.08
CA GLU A 158 6.11 -17.70 -0.81
C GLU A 158 7.31 -18.36 -1.47
N ALA A 159 8.14 -17.54 -2.09
CA ALA A 159 9.37 -18.02 -2.70
C ALA A 159 10.53 -17.05 -2.50
N ARG A 160 11.73 -17.60 -2.47
CA ARG A 160 12.97 -16.83 -2.50
C ARG A 160 13.72 -17.14 -3.78
N PHE A 161 13.82 -16.18 -4.65
CA PHE A 161 14.52 -16.30 -5.92
C PHE A 161 15.99 -15.91 -5.84
N PRO A 162 16.88 -16.50 -6.70
CA PRO A 162 16.59 -17.59 -7.62
C PRO A 162 16.37 -18.93 -6.89
N THR A 163 15.48 -19.77 -7.39
CA THR A 163 15.27 -21.13 -6.91
C THR A 163 15.03 -22.06 -8.09
N GLU A 164 15.57 -23.28 -7.99
CA GLU A 164 15.31 -24.38 -8.92
C GLU A 164 14.19 -25.29 -8.39
N ASP A 165 13.79 -25.10 -7.12
CA ASP A 165 12.75 -25.91 -6.50
C ASP A 165 11.36 -25.48 -6.96
N SER A 166 10.45 -26.44 -6.97
CA SER A 166 9.02 -26.19 -7.16
C SER A 166 8.44 -25.45 -5.95
N ILE A 167 7.69 -24.40 -6.22
CA ILE A 167 7.02 -23.56 -5.23
C ILE A 167 5.56 -23.99 -5.17
N THR A 168 5.14 -24.54 -4.05
CA THR A 168 3.74 -24.94 -3.88
C THR A 168 2.88 -23.76 -3.49
N LEU A 169 1.85 -23.50 -4.29
CA LEU A 169 0.78 -22.53 -4.00
C LEU A 169 -0.41 -23.26 -3.38
N HIS A 170 -0.86 -22.80 -2.26
CA HIS A 170 -1.94 -23.42 -1.48
C HIS A 170 -3.04 -22.41 -1.15
N PRO A 171 -4.27 -22.89 -0.83
CA PRO A 171 -5.28 -22.01 -0.24
C PRO A 171 -4.72 -21.48 1.07
N GLY A 172 -4.52 -20.17 1.19
CA GLY A 172 -4.07 -19.56 2.43
C GLY A 172 -5.03 -19.85 3.56
N GLY A 173 -4.57 -19.75 4.81
CA GLY A 173 -5.35 -20.03 5.99
C GLY A 173 -4.67 -21.02 6.91
N ARG A 174 -5.03 -20.98 8.17
CA ARG A 174 -4.41 -21.70 9.28
C ARG A 174 -4.14 -23.16 8.91
N THR A 175 -2.87 -23.54 8.85
CA THR A 175 -2.46 -24.94 8.90
C THR A 175 -2.91 -25.44 10.29
N GLU A 176 -3.96 -26.24 10.34
CA GLU A 176 -4.27 -26.99 11.56
C GLU A 176 -3.13 -28.00 11.74
N SER A 177 -2.36 -27.77 12.79
CA SER A 177 -1.35 -28.71 13.28
C SER A 177 -2.01 -29.67 14.25
#